data_ea843dfa3fdf54d91723ffc3955927fc
#
_entry.id   ea843dfa3fdf54d91723ffc3955927fc
#
_cell.length_a   1.000
_cell.length_b   1.000
_cell.length_c   1.000
_cell.angle_alpha   90.00
_cell.angle_beta   90.00
_cell.angle_gamma   90.00
#
_symmetry.space_group_name_H-M   'P 1'
#
loop_
_entity.id
_entity.type
_entity.pdbx_description
1 polymer ?
#
loop_
_entity_poly.entity_id
_entity_poly.type
_entity_poly.pdbx_seq_one_letter_code
_entity_poly.pdbx_strand_id
1 'polypeptide(L)'
;MLAHARERVPAARFVRQDITTWRPEAPLDLVFANAALQFLPDHAAQLPRLFGFVAEDGILAVQMPITLHEASHAAMRLTAAEGPWARRLAPIVRAQPVIAAFEDYYEWLAAAGAKVEVWTTTYVHALDGVEGVVDWFAGSGLRPFLDPLEETEREAFLARDRTAIAESYGPRADGKVLLPYPRLFIVARR
;
A
#
# COMPACT_ATOMS: atom_id res chain seq x y z
N MET A 1 18.44 5.19 0.74
CA MET A 1 17.44 5.14 -0.34
C MET A 1 17.75 6.15 -1.45
N LEU A 2 17.74 7.49 -1.23
CA LEU A 2 18.01 8.47 -2.31
C LEU A 2 19.39 8.38 -2.95
N ALA A 3 20.45 8.11 -2.19
CA ALA A 3 21.79 7.90 -2.75
C ALA A 3 21.80 6.77 -3.78
N HIS A 4 21.26 5.62 -3.39
CA HIS A 4 21.16 4.46 -4.27
C HIS A 4 20.25 4.69 -5.49
N ALA A 5 19.17 5.47 -5.35
CA ALA A 5 18.33 5.86 -6.48
C ALA A 5 19.08 6.71 -7.50
N ARG A 6 19.90 7.68 -7.03
CA ARG A 6 20.74 8.52 -7.90
C ARG A 6 21.79 7.73 -8.66
N GLU A 7 22.36 6.70 -8.04
CA GLU A 7 23.31 5.79 -8.69
C GLU A 7 22.65 4.98 -9.81
N ARG A 8 21.40 4.54 -9.59
CA ARG A 8 20.67 3.72 -10.58
C ARG A 8 20.10 4.51 -11.75
N VAL A 9 19.66 5.74 -11.51
CA VAL A 9 19.04 6.60 -12.53
C VAL A 9 19.64 8.01 -12.46
N PRO A 10 20.90 8.18 -12.92
CA PRO A 10 21.63 9.44 -12.76
C PRO A 10 20.99 10.61 -13.52
N ALA A 11 20.20 10.35 -14.57
CA ALA A 11 19.48 11.36 -15.33
C ALA A 11 18.26 11.94 -14.60
N ALA A 12 17.81 11.31 -13.51
CA ALA A 12 16.63 11.77 -12.77
C ALA A 12 17.01 12.72 -11.62
N ARG A 13 16.20 13.75 -11.44
CA ARG A 13 16.29 14.65 -10.26
C ARG A 13 15.55 14.01 -9.09
N PHE A 14 16.26 13.68 -8.02
CA PHE A 14 15.70 13.14 -6.79
C PHE A 14 15.65 14.20 -5.71
N VAL A 15 14.45 14.45 -5.17
CA VAL A 15 14.19 15.43 -4.12
C VAL A 15 13.62 14.73 -2.90
N ARG A 16 14.06 15.10 -1.69
CA ARG A 16 13.45 14.65 -0.44
C ARG A 16 12.44 15.69 0.02
N GLN A 17 11.17 15.39 -0.18
CA GLN A 17 10.07 16.26 0.25
C GLN A 17 8.89 15.44 0.74
N ASP A 18 8.02 16.06 1.53
CA ASP A 18 6.73 15.51 1.92
C ASP A 18 5.72 15.73 0.78
N ILE A 19 5.11 14.65 0.31
CA ILE A 19 4.12 14.70 -0.76
C ILE A 19 2.95 15.62 -0.40
N THR A 20 2.53 15.68 0.86
CA THR A 20 1.37 16.48 1.30
C THR A 20 1.59 18.00 1.14
N THR A 21 2.85 18.44 1.19
CA THR A 21 3.23 19.86 1.07
C THR A 21 4.00 20.18 -0.20
N TRP A 22 4.47 19.16 -0.92
CA TRP A 22 5.20 19.35 -2.18
C TRP A 22 4.36 20.07 -3.23
N ARG A 23 5.04 20.96 -3.98
CA ARG A 23 4.49 21.65 -5.15
C ARG A 23 5.55 21.64 -6.25
N PRO A 24 5.20 21.40 -7.51
CA PRO A 24 6.09 21.58 -8.64
C PRO A 24 6.31 23.07 -8.95
N GLU A 25 7.40 23.37 -9.64
CA GLU A 25 7.74 24.73 -10.09
C GLU A 25 6.91 25.15 -11.32
N ALA A 26 6.40 24.19 -12.07
CA ALA A 26 5.55 24.39 -13.25
C ALA A 26 4.55 23.21 -13.38
N PRO A 27 3.47 23.35 -14.15
CA PRO A 27 2.59 22.23 -14.48
C PRO A 27 3.35 21.06 -15.13
N LEU A 28 2.88 19.84 -14.89
CA LEU A 28 3.53 18.60 -15.28
C LEU A 28 2.69 17.83 -16.31
N ASP A 29 3.32 17.31 -17.35
CA ASP A 29 2.65 16.45 -18.33
C ASP A 29 2.20 15.13 -17.70
N LEU A 30 2.93 14.64 -16.69
CA LEU A 30 2.61 13.43 -15.96
C LEU A 30 2.92 13.59 -14.46
N VAL A 31 1.91 13.34 -13.63
CA VAL A 31 2.07 13.04 -12.20
C VAL A 31 1.87 11.54 -12.01
N PHE A 32 2.91 10.83 -11.62
CA PHE A 32 2.89 9.38 -11.47
C PHE A 32 3.16 8.95 -10.03
N ALA A 33 2.25 8.15 -9.47
CA ALA A 33 2.39 7.60 -8.12
C ALA A 33 2.13 6.09 -8.12
N ASN A 34 3.16 5.30 -7.82
CA ASN A 34 3.06 3.85 -7.73
C ASN A 34 3.40 3.37 -6.33
N ALA A 35 2.44 2.74 -5.66
CA ALA A 35 2.54 2.19 -4.31
C ALA A 35 3.11 3.21 -3.28
N ALA A 36 2.64 4.45 -3.37
CA ALA A 36 3.07 5.57 -2.53
C ALA A 36 1.91 6.24 -1.80
N LEU A 37 0.78 6.49 -2.48
CA LEU A 37 -0.31 7.29 -1.93
C LEU A 37 -1.10 6.56 -0.84
N GLN A 38 -1.08 5.23 -0.77
CA GLN A 38 -1.73 4.46 0.30
C GLN A 38 -1.26 4.84 1.71
N PHE A 39 -0.11 5.51 1.84
CA PHE A 39 0.42 5.99 3.12
C PHE A 39 0.00 7.42 3.45
N LEU A 40 -0.69 8.11 2.54
CA LEU A 40 -1.14 9.47 2.79
C LEU A 40 -2.48 9.47 3.54
N PRO A 41 -2.67 10.40 4.46
CA PRO A 41 -3.99 10.71 5.00
C PRO A 41 -4.80 11.52 3.97
N ASP A 42 -6.12 11.56 4.15
CA ASP A 42 -7.03 12.48 3.45
C ASP A 42 -6.88 12.47 1.91
N HIS A 43 -7.14 11.31 1.31
CA HIS A 43 -7.12 11.17 -0.15
C HIS A 43 -8.08 12.13 -0.86
N ALA A 44 -9.21 12.48 -0.22
CA ALA A 44 -10.18 13.43 -0.75
C ALA A 44 -9.57 14.81 -1.04
N ALA A 45 -8.68 15.28 -0.19
CA ALA A 45 -7.95 16.53 -0.42
C ALA A 45 -6.71 16.32 -1.30
N GLN A 46 -5.99 15.21 -1.14
CA GLN A 46 -4.69 15.01 -1.78
C GLN A 46 -4.80 14.71 -3.28
N LEU A 47 -5.77 13.89 -3.71
CA LEU A 47 -5.88 13.51 -5.12
C LEU A 47 -6.24 14.70 -6.02
N PRO A 48 -7.27 15.53 -5.70
CA PRO A 48 -7.55 16.75 -6.46
C PRO A 48 -6.39 17.74 -6.46
N ARG A 49 -5.67 17.87 -5.33
CA ARG A 49 -4.48 18.71 -5.23
C ARG A 49 -3.37 18.27 -6.18
N LEU A 50 -3.06 16.96 -6.21
CA LEU A 50 -2.06 16.39 -7.13
C LEU A 50 -2.50 16.54 -8.59
N PHE A 51 -3.78 16.35 -8.89
CA PHE A 51 -4.33 16.59 -10.21
C PHE A 51 -4.22 18.06 -10.63
N GLY A 52 -4.34 19.01 -9.68
CA GLY A 52 -4.12 20.42 -9.92
C GLY A 52 -2.72 20.78 -10.44
N PHE A 53 -1.73 19.90 -10.29
CA PHE A 53 -0.37 20.09 -10.83
C PHE A 53 -0.18 19.59 -12.26
N VAL A 54 -1.18 18.90 -12.81
CA VAL A 54 -1.13 18.38 -14.17
C VAL A 54 -1.35 19.50 -15.19
N ALA A 55 -0.53 19.54 -16.23
CA ALA A 55 -0.66 20.47 -17.35
C ALA A 55 -1.94 20.19 -18.17
N GLU A 56 -2.29 21.09 -19.07
CA GLU A 56 -3.31 20.85 -20.09
C GLU A 56 -2.87 19.65 -20.96
N ASP A 57 -3.80 18.76 -21.29
CA ASP A 57 -3.55 17.46 -21.94
C ASP A 57 -2.67 16.47 -21.13
N GLY A 58 -2.31 16.81 -19.89
CA GLY A 58 -1.49 15.96 -19.03
C GLY A 58 -2.32 14.92 -18.25
N ILE A 59 -1.60 14.10 -17.48
CA ILE A 59 -2.17 12.91 -16.80
C ILE A 59 -1.72 12.83 -15.34
N LEU A 60 -2.65 12.54 -14.44
CA LEU A 60 -2.37 11.94 -13.14
C LEU A 60 -2.60 10.43 -13.23
N ALA A 61 -1.55 9.64 -13.00
CA ALA A 61 -1.61 8.17 -12.99
C ALA A 61 -1.23 7.64 -11.61
N VAL A 62 -2.13 6.92 -10.97
CA VAL A 62 -1.96 6.38 -9.61
C VAL A 62 -2.18 4.88 -9.61
N GLN A 63 -1.32 4.17 -8.91
CA GLN A 63 -1.52 2.78 -8.53
C GLN A 63 -1.25 2.62 -7.04
N MET A 64 -2.11 1.89 -6.33
CA MET A 64 -1.90 1.54 -4.94
C MET A 64 -2.50 0.17 -4.59
N PRO A 65 -1.87 -0.59 -3.67
CA PRO A 65 -2.46 -1.82 -3.15
C PRO A 65 -3.71 -1.50 -2.32
N ILE A 66 -4.73 -2.34 -2.45
CA ILE A 66 -5.98 -2.26 -1.68
C ILE A 66 -6.16 -3.54 -0.85
N THR A 67 -5.09 -3.99 -0.22
CA THR A 67 -4.99 -5.29 0.44
C THR A 67 -5.51 -5.30 1.88
N LEU A 68 -5.98 -4.16 2.40
CA LEU A 68 -6.37 -4.02 3.82
C LEU A 68 -7.44 -5.06 4.26
N HIS A 69 -8.34 -5.43 3.35
CA HIS A 69 -9.41 -6.41 3.60
C HIS A 69 -9.02 -7.84 3.22
N GLU A 70 -7.84 -8.06 2.64
CA GLU A 70 -7.35 -9.40 2.36
C GLU A 70 -7.06 -10.18 3.63
N ALA A 71 -7.25 -11.50 3.58
CA ALA A 71 -7.11 -12.38 4.73
C ALA A 71 -5.72 -12.28 5.39
N SER A 72 -4.65 -12.08 4.60
CA SER A 72 -3.29 -11.86 5.12
C SER A 72 -3.17 -10.62 6.01
N HIS A 73 -3.77 -9.50 5.59
CA HIS A 73 -3.76 -8.27 6.40
C HIS A 73 -4.73 -8.35 7.59
N ALA A 74 -5.82 -9.09 7.44
CA ALA A 74 -6.73 -9.38 8.56
C ALA A 74 -6.03 -10.24 9.62
N ALA A 75 -5.25 -11.27 9.21
CA ALA A 75 -4.45 -12.11 10.10
C ALA A 75 -3.45 -11.27 10.91
N MET A 76 -2.68 -10.39 10.26
CA MET A 76 -1.73 -9.48 10.94
C MET A 76 -2.42 -8.61 11.98
N ARG A 77 -3.58 -8.01 11.65
CA ARG A 77 -4.32 -7.14 12.58
C ARG A 77 -4.92 -7.94 13.75
N LEU A 78 -5.45 -9.11 13.49
CA LEU A 78 -5.98 -10.00 14.52
C LEU A 78 -4.86 -10.42 15.47
N THR A 79 -3.72 -10.88 14.93
CA THR A 79 -2.53 -11.23 15.71
C THR A 79 -2.05 -10.04 16.54
N ALA A 80 -2.05 -8.83 15.98
CA ALA A 80 -1.63 -7.63 16.69
C ALA A 80 -2.63 -7.20 17.79
N ALA A 81 -3.91 -7.47 17.61
CA ALA A 81 -4.95 -7.13 18.59
C ALA A 81 -5.03 -8.12 19.77
N GLU A 82 -4.44 -9.30 19.61
CA GLU A 82 -4.48 -10.36 20.61
C GLU A 82 -3.06 -10.71 21.09
N GLY A 83 -2.94 -11.13 22.36
CA GLY A 83 -1.65 -11.51 22.94
C GLY A 83 -0.99 -10.39 23.77
N PRO A 84 0.23 -10.65 24.32
CA PRO A 84 0.86 -9.75 25.30
C PRO A 84 1.26 -8.40 24.70
N TRP A 85 1.44 -8.29 23.41
CA TRP A 85 1.81 -7.07 22.67
C TRP A 85 0.62 -6.18 22.30
N ALA A 86 -0.62 -6.64 22.47
CA ALA A 86 -1.84 -5.98 21.97
C ALA A 86 -1.92 -4.49 22.37
N ARG A 87 -1.63 -4.17 23.63
CA ARG A 87 -1.64 -2.78 24.11
C ARG A 87 -0.60 -1.91 23.41
N ARG A 88 0.59 -2.45 23.13
CA ARG A 88 1.71 -1.76 22.45
C ARG A 88 1.38 -1.53 20.97
N LEU A 89 0.76 -2.52 20.32
CA LEU A 89 0.45 -2.47 18.89
C LEU A 89 -0.89 -1.79 18.56
N ALA A 90 -1.75 -1.54 19.55
CA ALA A 90 -3.06 -0.90 19.34
C ALA A 90 -2.99 0.43 18.55
N PRO A 91 -2.01 1.33 18.75
CA PRO A 91 -1.89 2.54 17.93
C PRO A 91 -1.62 2.21 16.45
N ILE A 92 -0.81 1.19 16.18
CA ILE A 92 -0.46 0.77 14.80
C ILE A 92 -1.69 0.19 14.09
N VAL A 93 -2.45 -0.66 14.79
CA VAL A 93 -3.71 -1.22 14.26
C VAL A 93 -4.71 -0.10 13.90
N ARG A 94 -4.82 0.94 14.74
CA ARG A 94 -5.71 2.09 14.49
C ARG A 94 -5.22 3.03 13.39
N ALA A 95 -3.91 3.14 13.21
CA ALA A 95 -3.29 4.03 12.23
C ALA A 95 -3.21 3.44 10.82
N GLN A 96 -3.81 2.27 10.57
CA GLN A 96 -3.83 1.68 9.23
C GLN A 96 -4.48 2.65 8.24
N PRO A 97 -3.86 2.90 7.08
CA PRO A 97 -4.40 3.81 6.10
C PRO A 97 -5.74 3.30 5.57
N VAL A 98 -6.73 4.17 5.52
CA VAL A 98 -8.03 3.87 4.94
C VAL A 98 -7.98 4.25 3.46
N ILE A 99 -8.03 3.26 2.59
CA ILE A 99 -8.25 3.49 1.16
C ILE A 99 -9.76 3.54 0.95
N ALA A 100 -10.22 4.62 0.33
CA ALA A 100 -11.62 4.87 0.04
C ALA A 100 -12.17 3.89 -1.02
N ALA A 101 -13.47 3.88 -1.23
CA ALA A 101 -14.09 3.16 -2.32
C ALA A 101 -13.66 3.75 -3.68
N PHE A 102 -13.70 2.97 -4.74
CA PHE A 102 -13.27 3.44 -6.07
C PHE A 102 -14.18 4.55 -6.61
N GLU A 103 -15.46 4.54 -6.21
CA GLU A 103 -16.44 5.59 -6.51
C GLU A 103 -16.00 6.96 -5.97
N ASP A 104 -15.48 7.00 -4.74
CA ASP A 104 -15.01 8.23 -4.10
C ASP A 104 -13.86 8.86 -4.92
N TYR A 105 -12.90 8.07 -5.37
CA TYR A 105 -11.79 8.55 -6.20
C TYR A 105 -12.28 9.12 -7.53
N TYR A 106 -13.24 8.44 -8.15
CA TYR A 106 -13.86 8.93 -9.36
C TYR A 106 -14.53 10.29 -9.12
N GLU A 107 -15.35 10.41 -8.08
CA GLU A 107 -16.10 11.62 -7.77
C GLU A 107 -15.19 12.80 -7.44
N TRP A 108 -14.16 12.59 -6.62
CA TRP A 108 -13.22 13.66 -6.25
C TRP A 108 -12.46 14.22 -7.46
N LEU A 109 -12.04 13.36 -8.36
CA LEU A 109 -11.28 13.78 -9.54
C LEU A 109 -12.19 14.32 -10.64
N ALA A 110 -13.38 13.76 -10.83
CA ALA A 110 -14.37 14.30 -11.78
C ALA A 110 -14.84 15.71 -11.34
N ALA A 111 -15.08 15.92 -10.05
CA ALA A 111 -15.39 17.25 -9.50
C ALA A 111 -14.25 18.27 -9.70
N ALA A 112 -12.99 17.79 -9.79
CA ALA A 112 -11.83 18.62 -10.13
C ALA A 112 -11.67 18.87 -11.64
N GLY A 113 -12.60 18.38 -12.48
CA GLY A 113 -12.63 18.59 -13.93
C GLY A 113 -11.87 17.54 -14.74
N ALA A 114 -11.50 16.41 -14.14
CA ALA A 114 -10.78 15.33 -14.83
C ALA A 114 -11.73 14.43 -15.64
N LYS A 115 -11.21 13.87 -16.75
CA LYS A 115 -11.74 12.64 -17.35
C LYS A 115 -11.07 11.46 -16.63
N VAL A 116 -11.88 10.67 -15.88
CA VAL A 116 -11.37 9.68 -14.93
C VAL A 116 -11.66 8.27 -15.40
N GLU A 117 -10.63 7.43 -15.34
CA GLU A 117 -10.73 5.97 -15.43
C GLU A 117 -10.25 5.36 -14.13
N VAL A 118 -11.05 4.46 -13.55
CA VAL A 118 -10.71 3.72 -12.32
C VAL A 118 -10.97 2.24 -12.55
N TRP A 119 -10.00 1.40 -12.20
CA TRP A 119 -10.19 -0.06 -12.24
C TRP A 119 -9.37 -0.75 -11.17
N THR A 120 -9.68 -2.01 -10.93
CA THR A 120 -8.90 -2.89 -10.03
C THR A 120 -8.32 -4.07 -10.81
N THR A 121 -7.13 -4.50 -10.39
CA THR A 121 -6.49 -5.72 -10.90
C THR A 121 -6.01 -6.54 -9.71
N THR A 122 -6.41 -7.80 -9.64
CA THR A 122 -5.89 -8.72 -8.64
C THR A 122 -4.76 -9.55 -9.24
N TYR A 123 -3.54 -9.32 -8.74
CA TYR A 123 -2.40 -10.20 -9.00
C TYR A 123 -2.52 -11.41 -8.07
N VAL A 124 -2.18 -12.58 -8.57
CA VAL A 124 -2.15 -13.80 -7.76
C VAL A 124 -0.73 -14.33 -7.72
N HIS A 125 -0.11 -14.26 -6.55
CA HIS A 125 1.25 -14.74 -6.34
C HIS A 125 1.24 -16.18 -5.85
N ALA A 126 1.90 -17.08 -6.56
CA ALA A 126 2.11 -18.46 -6.12
C ALA A 126 3.37 -18.53 -5.24
N LEU A 127 3.19 -18.61 -3.94
CA LEU A 127 4.24 -18.56 -2.93
C LEU A 127 4.52 -19.95 -2.34
N ASP A 128 5.73 -20.15 -1.77
CA ASP A 128 6.15 -21.41 -1.19
C ASP A 128 5.51 -21.64 0.19
N GLY A 129 4.28 -22.11 0.19
CA GLY A 129 3.52 -22.39 1.39
C GLY A 129 3.23 -21.14 2.23
N VAL A 130 2.89 -21.36 3.50
CA VAL A 130 2.61 -20.27 4.46
C VAL A 130 3.85 -19.43 4.73
N GLU A 131 5.03 -20.04 4.80
CA GLU A 131 6.30 -19.31 5.01
C GLU A 131 6.54 -18.30 3.90
N GLY A 132 6.28 -18.66 2.64
CA GLY A 132 6.41 -17.73 1.52
C GLY A 132 5.49 -16.52 1.64
N VAL A 133 4.30 -16.66 2.28
CA VAL A 133 3.42 -15.52 2.56
C VAL A 133 3.98 -14.63 3.67
N VAL A 134 4.51 -15.22 4.74
CA VAL A 134 5.16 -14.47 5.84
C VAL A 134 6.37 -13.70 5.31
N ASP A 135 7.24 -14.35 4.54
CA ASP A 135 8.44 -13.73 3.93
C ASP A 135 8.06 -12.59 2.97
N TRP A 136 6.97 -12.74 2.21
CA TRP A 136 6.45 -11.69 1.34
C TRP A 136 6.16 -10.39 2.11
N PHE A 137 5.61 -10.50 3.31
CA PHE A 137 5.25 -9.36 4.13
C PHE A 137 6.33 -8.91 5.12
N ALA A 138 7.37 -9.71 5.37
CA ALA A 138 8.42 -9.41 6.34
C ALA A 138 9.12 -8.06 6.09
N GLY A 139 9.34 -7.72 4.81
CA GLY A 139 9.96 -6.44 4.41
C GLY A 139 9.00 -5.25 4.33
N SER A 140 7.70 -5.45 4.52
CA SER A 140 6.67 -4.43 4.28
C SER A 140 5.55 -4.45 5.32
N GLY A 141 4.48 -5.21 5.09
CA GLY A 141 3.25 -5.21 5.90
C GLY A 141 3.42 -5.62 7.35
N LEU A 142 4.32 -6.57 7.63
CA LEU A 142 4.62 -7.04 8.99
C LEU A 142 5.53 -6.08 9.75
N ARG A 143 6.38 -5.34 9.07
CA ARG A 143 7.40 -4.50 9.70
C ARG A 143 6.87 -3.54 10.76
N PRO A 144 5.78 -2.78 10.55
CA PRO A 144 5.23 -1.90 11.57
C PRO A 144 4.85 -2.63 12.86
N PHE A 145 4.41 -3.89 12.76
CA PHE A 145 4.04 -4.70 13.91
C PHE A 145 5.25 -5.30 14.61
N LEU A 146 6.29 -5.70 13.85
CA LEU A 146 7.48 -6.36 14.40
C LEU A 146 8.50 -5.38 14.99
N ASP A 147 8.67 -4.18 14.41
CA ASP A 147 9.68 -3.21 14.85
C ASP A 147 9.56 -2.84 16.35
N PRO A 148 8.37 -2.71 16.97
CA PRO A 148 8.23 -2.39 18.40
C PRO A 148 8.41 -3.58 19.34
N LEU A 149 8.55 -4.82 18.82
CA LEU A 149 8.61 -6.05 19.63
C LEU A 149 10.04 -6.48 19.92
N GLU A 150 10.24 -7.07 21.11
CA GLU A 150 11.47 -7.77 21.45
C GLU A 150 11.57 -9.10 20.66
N GLU A 151 12.76 -9.68 20.56
CA GLU A 151 13.01 -10.85 19.69
C GLU A 151 12.08 -12.03 20.02
N THR A 152 11.92 -12.38 21.30
CA THR A 152 11.02 -13.47 21.73
C THR A 152 9.56 -13.19 21.42
N GLU A 153 9.14 -11.92 21.49
CA GLU A 153 7.79 -11.49 21.11
C GLU A 153 7.59 -11.55 19.59
N ARG A 154 8.62 -11.19 18.79
CA ARG A 154 8.58 -11.32 17.34
C ARG A 154 8.36 -12.76 16.88
N GLU A 155 9.12 -13.69 17.46
CA GLU A 155 8.97 -15.12 17.17
C GLU A 155 7.55 -15.60 17.50
N ALA A 156 7.03 -15.24 18.69
CA ALA A 156 5.69 -15.61 19.10
C ALA A 156 4.60 -14.96 18.22
N PHE A 157 4.79 -13.69 17.83
CA PHE A 157 3.90 -12.99 16.89
C PHE A 157 3.87 -13.70 15.53
N LEU A 158 5.03 -13.98 14.95
CA LEU A 158 5.15 -14.65 13.66
C LEU A 158 4.56 -16.07 13.69
N ALA A 159 4.76 -16.81 14.80
CA ALA A 159 4.15 -18.15 14.95
C ALA A 159 2.62 -18.08 14.93
N ARG A 160 2.04 -17.08 15.57
CA ARG A 160 0.58 -16.88 15.61
C ARG A 160 0.05 -16.39 14.24
N ASP A 161 0.75 -15.46 13.60
CA ASP A 161 0.40 -14.96 12.28
C ASP A 161 0.43 -16.08 11.22
N ARG A 162 1.45 -16.97 11.27
CA ARG A 162 1.50 -18.19 10.44
C ARG A 162 0.27 -19.07 10.59
N THR A 163 -0.18 -19.27 11.82
CA THR A 163 -1.40 -20.07 12.08
C THR A 163 -2.62 -19.42 11.44
N ALA A 164 -2.81 -18.12 11.61
CA ALA A 164 -3.93 -17.40 11.03
C ALA A 164 -3.88 -17.36 9.49
N ILE A 165 -2.69 -17.25 8.91
CA ILE A 165 -2.48 -17.35 7.46
C ILE A 165 -2.79 -18.76 6.97
N ALA A 166 -2.34 -19.82 7.67
CA ALA A 166 -2.60 -21.21 7.31
C ALA A 166 -4.11 -21.56 7.31
N GLU A 167 -4.86 -20.97 8.22
CA GLU A 167 -6.32 -21.10 8.28
C GLU A 167 -7.02 -20.42 7.10
N SER A 168 -6.43 -19.33 6.59
CA SER A 168 -7.00 -18.50 5.52
C SER A 168 -6.62 -18.97 4.11
N TYR A 169 -5.42 -19.53 3.96
CA TYR A 169 -4.86 -19.90 2.66
C TYR A 169 -4.44 -21.39 2.65
N GLY A 170 -5.31 -22.23 2.12
CA GLY A 170 -5.00 -23.66 1.95
C GLY A 170 -3.93 -23.90 0.86
N PRO A 171 -2.99 -24.84 1.08
CA PRO A 171 -2.00 -25.20 0.08
C PRO A 171 -2.66 -25.87 -1.15
N ARG A 172 -2.08 -25.66 -2.32
CA ARG A 172 -2.45 -26.35 -3.56
C ARG A 172 -1.75 -27.71 -3.65
N ALA A 173 -2.08 -28.48 -4.69
CA ALA A 173 -1.52 -29.82 -4.87
C ALA A 173 0.02 -29.84 -5.00
N ASP A 174 0.60 -28.76 -5.44
CA ASP A 174 2.07 -28.55 -5.55
C ASP A 174 2.68 -27.90 -4.29
N GLY A 175 1.92 -27.76 -3.22
CA GLY A 175 2.35 -27.14 -1.96
C GLY A 175 2.36 -25.60 -1.97
N LYS A 176 2.05 -24.96 -3.10
CA LYS A 176 1.98 -23.49 -3.17
C LYS A 176 0.74 -22.95 -2.48
N VAL A 177 0.89 -21.72 -1.98
CA VAL A 177 -0.22 -20.88 -1.53
C VAL A 177 -0.44 -19.78 -2.56
N LEU A 178 -1.68 -19.58 -2.95
CA LEU A 178 -2.04 -18.48 -3.85
C LEU A 178 -2.44 -17.26 -3.03
N LEU A 179 -1.63 -16.21 -3.08
CA LEU A 179 -1.87 -14.94 -2.40
C LEU A 179 -2.50 -13.94 -3.39
N PRO A 180 -3.79 -13.58 -3.22
CA PRO A 180 -4.39 -12.48 -3.95
C PRO A 180 -3.78 -11.15 -3.49
N TYR A 181 -3.46 -10.28 -4.45
CA TYR A 181 -2.90 -8.97 -4.17
C TYR A 181 -3.61 -7.92 -5.05
N PRO A 182 -4.80 -7.47 -4.63
CA PRO A 182 -5.57 -6.50 -5.39
C PRO A 182 -4.93 -5.12 -5.35
N ARG A 183 -4.99 -4.43 -6.49
CA ARG A 183 -4.48 -3.08 -6.70
C ARG A 183 -5.53 -2.21 -7.38
N LEU A 184 -5.63 -0.98 -6.92
CA LEU A 184 -6.43 0.07 -7.53
C LEU A 184 -5.57 0.87 -8.49
N PHE A 185 -6.11 1.15 -9.66
CA PHE A 185 -5.52 2.01 -10.69
C PHE A 185 -6.46 3.18 -10.96
N ILE A 186 -5.89 4.36 -11.08
CA ILE A 186 -6.61 5.59 -11.40
C ILE A 186 -5.83 6.33 -12.47
N VAL A 187 -6.50 6.71 -13.54
CA VAL A 187 -5.97 7.61 -14.56
C VAL A 187 -6.92 8.79 -14.71
N ALA A 188 -6.43 9.98 -14.44
CA ALA A 188 -7.17 11.22 -14.57
C ALA A 188 -6.49 12.12 -15.59
N ARG A 189 -7.22 12.50 -16.65
CA ARG A 189 -6.74 13.38 -17.73
C ARG A 189 -7.35 14.76 -17.61
N ARG A 190 -6.53 15.77 -17.87
CA ARG A 190 -6.98 17.16 -17.89
C ARG A 190 -7.50 17.54 -19.27
#